data_a73b6dfb1ce45e82cefa6f93828c9360
#
_entry.id   a73b6dfb1ce45e82cefa6f93828c9360
#
_cell.length_a   1.000
_cell.length_b   1.000
_cell.length_c   1.000
_cell.angle_alpha   90.00
_cell.angle_beta   90.00
_cell.angle_gamma   90.00
#
_symmetry.space_group_name_H-M   'P 1'
#
loop_
_entity.id
_entity.type
_entity.pdbx_description
1 polymer ?
#
loop_
_entity_poly.entity_id
_entity_poly.type
_entity_poly.pdbx_seq_one_letter_code
_entity_poly.pdbx_strand_id
1 'polypeptide(L)'
;MKKTLLALMATASIFLASCGSKADSGQAAVADEALTVDNVLDNAEKYVGDTIVVEGECSHLCKHGGRKAFLVSAKDDRMLRAEAAGAFGAFEKDAIHKVLRVKGMLVEDRIDEAAVKKMEADYAKLEEVHGENVEVGCESKKAAQGQSEINTFAARMKDYRNKIAERQAKEGKAYLSFYHIDAESYEIVKSEKK
;
A
#
# COMPACT_ATOMS: atom_id res chain seq x y z
N MET A 1 -38.25 -39.95 52.59
CA MET A 1 -39.27 -38.89 52.93
C MET A 1 -39.13 -37.79 51.93
N LYS A 2 -40.08 -37.75 51.05
CA LYS A 2 -40.92 -36.57 50.73
C LYS A 2 -40.14 -35.40 50.10
N LYS A 3 -40.41 -35.17 48.86
CA LYS A 3 -41.29 -34.22 48.17
C LYS A 3 -40.42 -33.06 47.57
N THR A 4 -40.61 -32.42 46.50
CA THR A 4 -41.60 -32.28 45.41
C THR A 4 -40.94 -31.44 44.34
N LEU A 5 -41.14 -31.80 43.07
CA LEU A 5 -41.52 -31.04 41.88
C LEU A 5 -41.56 -29.50 42.02
N LEU A 6 -40.96 -28.78 41.06
CA LEU A 6 -41.69 -27.82 40.22
C LEU A 6 -40.97 -27.55 38.91
N ALA A 7 -41.67 -27.78 37.83
CA ALA A 7 -41.29 -27.42 36.48
C ALA A 7 -41.61 -25.93 36.24
N LEU A 8 -40.76 -25.23 35.48
CA LEU A 8 -41.17 -23.99 34.80
C LEU A 8 -40.58 -23.98 33.38
N MET A 9 -41.46 -24.12 32.42
CA MET A 9 -41.24 -23.90 31.04
C MET A 9 -41.02 -22.39 30.77
N ALA A 10 -39.99 -22.03 30.06
CA ALA A 10 -39.87 -20.73 29.44
C ALA A 10 -39.55 -20.91 27.96
N THR A 11 -40.49 -20.53 27.15
CA THR A 11 -40.54 -20.56 25.70
C THR A 11 -39.46 -19.68 25.06
N ALA A 12 -38.61 -20.30 24.26
CA ALA A 12 -37.65 -19.57 23.41
C ALA A 12 -38.34 -19.11 22.14
N SER A 13 -38.51 -17.82 22.00
CA SER A 13 -38.96 -17.19 20.74
C SER A 13 -37.76 -17.01 19.82
N ILE A 14 -37.71 -17.80 18.73
CA ILE A 14 -36.72 -17.67 17.66
C ILE A 14 -37.18 -16.55 16.73
N PHE A 15 -36.51 -15.40 16.76
CA PHE A 15 -36.61 -14.39 15.72
C PHE A 15 -35.62 -14.69 14.61
N LEU A 16 -36.09 -15.27 13.53
CA LEU A 16 -35.37 -15.32 12.25
C LEU A 16 -35.49 -13.95 11.58
N ALA A 17 -34.50 -13.08 11.79
CA ALA A 17 -34.30 -11.91 10.97
C ALA A 17 -33.43 -12.29 9.77
N SER A 18 -34.07 -12.63 8.66
CA SER A 18 -33.42 -12.73 7.35
C SER A 18 -33.18 -11.31 6.85
N CYS A 19 -31.94 -10.83 6.93
CA CYS A 19 -31.48 -9.69 6.16
C CYS A 19 -30.62 -10.20 5.00
N GLY A 20 -31.18 -10.12 3.80
CA GLY A 20 -30.42 -10.29 2.58
C GLY A 20 -29.40 -9.16 2.44
N SER A 21 -28.13 -9.48 2.60
CA SER A 21 -27.03 -8.55 2.37
C SER A 21 -26.71 -8.56 0.89
N LYS A 22 -27.00 -7.45 0.21
CA LYS A 22 -26.28 -7.07 -1.00
C LYS A 22 -24.80 -7.03 -0.64
N ALA A 23 -23.98 -7.63 -1.47
CA ALA A 23 -22.53 -7.51 -1.36
C ALA A 23 -22.18 -6.02 -1.54
N ASP A 24 -21.93 -5.34 -0.43
CA ASP A 24 -21.37 -4.02 -0.38
C ASP A 24 -19.85 -4.19 -0.43
N SER A 25 -19.23 -3.67 -1.47
CA SER A 25 -17.81 -3.74 -1.71
C SER A 25 -17.07 -2.95 -0.61
N GLY A 26 -16.52 -3.69 0.35
CA GLY A 26 -15.30 -3.41 1.07
C GLY A 26 -15.07 -2.07 1.74
N GLN A 27 -16.06 -1.44 2.36
CA GLN A 27 -15.86 -0.27 3.19
C GLN A 27 -16.07 -0.64 4.67
N ALA A 28 -15.04 -1.25 5.28
CA ALA A 28 -15.00 -1.44 6.72
C ALA A 28 -14.50 -0.14 7.37
N ALA A 29 -15.27 0.42 8.31
CA ALA A 29 -14.85 1.59 9.09
C ALA A 29 -13.55 1.26 9.86
N VAL A 30 -12.51 2.04 9.61
CA VAL A 30 -11.20 1.89 10.26
C VAL A 30 -11.18 2.76 11.50
N ALA A 31 -11.22 2.14 12.69
CA ALA A 31 -11.40 2.83 13.98
C ALA A 31 -10.09 3.19 14.71
N ASP A 32 -8.92 2.85 14.15
CA ASP A 32 -7.63 3.12 14.79
C ASP A 32 -7.13 4.54 14.46
N GLU A 33 -6.35 5.14 15.37
CA GLU A 33 -5.71 6.44 15.15
C GLU A 33 -4.82 6.38 13.91
N ALA A 34 -5.15 7.21 12.91
CA ALA A 34 -4.45 7.17 11.64
C ALA A 34 -3.11 7.91 11.72
N LEU A 35 -2.05 7.28 11.23
CA LEU A 35 -0.76 7.91 11.01
C LEU A 35 -0.81 8.78 9.76
N THR A 36 -0.04 9.86 9.74
CA THR A 36 0.16 10.62 8.49
C THR A 36 1.19 9.94 7.60
N VAL A 37 1.15 10.21 6.29
CA VAL A 37 2.17 9.75 5.33
C VAL A 37 3.57 10.13 5.80
N ASP A 38 3.74 11.36 6.28
CA ASP A 38 5.02 11.85 6.81
C ASP A 38 5.52 11.04 7.99
N ASN A 39 4.62 10.77 8.95
CA ASN A 39 4.99 9.99 10.15
C ASN A 39 5.45 8.59 9.76
N VAL A 40 4.76 7.94 8.83
CA VAL A 40 5.13 6.60 8.34
C VAL A 40 6.48 6.65 7.62
N LEU A 41 6.69 7.59 6.69
CA LEU A 41 7.94 7.67 5.92
C LEU A 41 9.16 8.05 6.78
N ASP A 42 8.96 8.90 7.80
CA ASP A 42 10.03 9.32 8.72
C ASP A 42 10.40 8.21 9.72
N ASN A 43 9.51 7.25 9.98
CA ASN A 43 9.67 6.21 10.98
C ASN A 43 9.42 4.80 10.44
N ALA A 44 9.51 4.58 9.14
CA ALA A 44 9.05 3.35 8.49
C ALA A 44 9.65 2.08 9.10
N GLU A 45 10.94 2.09 9.46
CA GLU A 45 11.61 0.93 10.08
C GLU A 45 10.90 0.43 11.36
N LYS A 46 10.13 1.29 12.05
CA LYS A 46 9.39 0.92 13.28
C LYS A 46 8.09 0.18 12.99
N TYR A 47 7.54 0.35 11.80
CA TYR A 47 6.22 -0.15 11.42
C TYR A 47 6.28 -1.31 10.42
N VAL A 48 7.47 -1.66 9.89
CA VAL A 48 7.62 -2.77 8.92
C VAL A 48 7.11 -4.07 9.52
N GLY A 49 6.16 -4.70 8.83
CA GLY A 49 5.50 -5.94 9.26
C GLY A 49 4.26 -5.73 10.12
N ASP A 50 3.99 -4.50 10.57
CA ASP A 50 2.79 -4.19 11.34
C ASP A 50 1.64 -3.79 10.41
N THR A 51 0.41 -4.10 10.81
CA THR A 51 -0.79 -3.54 10.20
C THR A 51 -1.02 -2.15 10.80
N ILE A 52 -0.98 -1.14 9.95
CA ILE A 52 -1.14 0.27 10.31
C ILE A 52 -2.32 0.89 9.57
N VAL A 53 -2.76 2.04 10.06
CA VAL A 53 -3.74 2.89 9.42
C VAL A 53 -3.05 4.19 9.02
N VAL A 54 -3.13 4.55 7.74
CA VAL A 54 -2.48 5.75 7.21
C VAL A 54 -3.49 6.65 6.53
N GLU A 55 -3.41 7.94 6.80
CA GLU A 55 -4.23 8.95 6.15
C GLU A 55 -3.36 9.87 5.30
N GLY A 56 -3.79 10.10 4.05
CA GLY A 56 -3.09 10.96 3.11
C GLY A 56 -3.90 11.23 1.85
N GLU A 57 -3.58 12.32 1.16
CA GLU A 57 -4.20 12.64 -0.11
C GLU A 57 -3.69 11.71 -1.22
N CYS A 58 -4.62 11.11 -1.97
CA CYS A 58 -4.29 10.30 -3.14
C CYS A 58 -4.04 11.21 -4.35
N SER A 59 -2.79 11.32 -4.79
CA SER A 59 -2.45 12.11 -5.98
C SER A 59 -2.92 11.45 -7.28
N HIS A 60 -2.78 10.14 -7.37
CA HIS A 60 -3.18 9.37 -8.55
C HIS A 60 -3.26 7.86 -8.25
N LEU A 61 -3.86 7.12 -9.18
CA LEU A 61 -3.87 5.66 -9.21
C LEU A 61 -3.00 5.16 -10.36
N CYS A 62 -2.43 3.96 -10.22
CA CYS A 62 -1.70 3.35 -11.32
C CYS A 62 -2.63 3.08 -12.52
N LYS A 63 -2.11 3.28 -13.73
CA LYS A 63 -2.86 3.08 -14.99
C LYS A 63 -3.29 1.62 -15.23
N HIS A 64 -2.67 0.67 -14.56
CA HIS A 64 -2.93 -0.77 -14.69
C HIS A 64 -4.00 -1.22 -13.69
N GLY A 65 -5.25 -0.82 -13.91
CA GLY A 65 -6.41 -1.30 -13.16
C GLY A 65 -6.58 -0.73 -11.76
N GLY A 66 -5.94 0.41 -11.41
CA GLY A 66 -6.17 1.07 -10.12
C GLY A 66 -5.69 0.29 -8.89
N ARG A 67 -4.83 -0.74 -9.07
CA ARG A 67 -4.37 -1.57 -7.95
C ARG A 67 -3.39 -0.88 -7.01
N LYS A 68 -2.91 0.30 -7.37
CA LYS A 68 -1.96 1.08 -6.57
C LYS A 68 -2.44 2.51 -6.47
N ALA A 69 -2.54 3.00 -5.24
CA ALA A 69 -2.77 4.40 -4.92
C ALA A 69 -1.46 5.03 -4.40
N PHE A 70 -1.25 6.30 -4.70
CA PHE A 70 -0.07 7.04 -4.27
C PHE A 70 -0.51 8.18 -3.35
N LEU A 71 -0.21 8.02 -2.05
CA LEU A 71 -0.52 8.98 -1.01
C LEU A 71 0.66 9.94 -0.86
N VAL A 72 0.40 11.25 -0.98
CA VAL A 72 1.46 12.27 -0.94
C VAL A 72 1.76 12.71 0.49
N SER A 73 3.04 13.01 0.72
CA SER A 73 3.51 13.72 1.91
C SER A 73 2.95 15.15 1.92
N ALA A 74 2.64 15.67 3.11
CA ALA A 74 2.26 17.07 3.28
C ALA A 74 3.48 18.01 3.38
N LYS A 75 4.69 17.46 3.57
CA LYS A 75 5.93 18.23 3.82
C LYS A 75 6.83 18.35 2.61
N ASP A 76 6.82 17.32 1.75
CA ASP A 76 7.78 17.19 0.64
C ASP A 76 7.18 16.39 -0.51
N ASP A 77 7.99 16.09 -1.53
CA ASP A 77 7.58 15.35 -2.73
C ASP A 77 7.55 13.82 -2.56
N ARG A 78 7.76 13.31 -1.32
CA ARG A 78 7.71 11.86 -1.08
C ARG A 78 6.29 11.34 -1.18
N MET A 79 6.18 10.09 -1.58
CA MET A 79 4.90 9.39 -1.70
C MET A 79 4.98 8.01 -1.03
N LEU A 80 3.90 7.65 -0.34
CA LEU A 80 3.68 6.31 0.17
C LEU A 80 2.73 5.57 -0.77
N ARG A 81 3.18 4.47 -1.33
CA ARG A 81 2.38 3.63 -2.22
C ARG A 81 1.51 2.70 -1.37
N ALA A 82 0.23 2.60 -1.68
CA ALA A 82 -0.68 1.58 -1.17
C ALA A 82 -1.03 0.62 -2.32
N GLU A 83 -0.79 -0.67 -2.15
CA GLU A 83 -1.08 -1.72 -3.12
C GLU A 83 -2.27 -2.55 -2.65
N ALA A 84 -3.25 -2.75 -3.51
CA ALA A 84 -4.40 -3.59 -3.20
C ALA A 84 -3.95 -5.05 -2.99
N ALA A 85 -4.14 -5.57 -1.77
CA ALA A 85 -3.76 -6.91 -1.35
C ALA A 85 -4.96 -7.83 -1.18
N GLY A 86 -4.74 -9.13 -1.28
CA GLY A 86 -5.77 -10.15 -1.04
C GLY A 86 -7.04 -9.93 -1.87
N ALA A 87 -8.18 -9.95 -1.20
CA ALA A 87 -9.50 -9.80 -1.81
C ALA A 87 -9.90 -8.34 -2.07
N PHE A 88 -9.09 -7.36 -1.67
CA PHE A 88 -9.43 -5.94 -1.78
C PHE A 88 -9.63 -5.47 -3.24
N GLY A 89 -8.95 -6.06 -4.21
CA GLY A 89 -9.16 -5.80 -5.63
C GLY A 89 -8.45 -4.55 -6.14
N ALA A 90 -9.08 -3.36 -6.07
CA ALA A 90 -8.53 -2.10 -6.58
C ALA A 90 -9.12 -0.87 -5.89
N PHE A 91 -8.41 0.25 -5.95
CA PHE A 91 -8.91 1.57 -5.56
C PHE A 91 -9.83 2.13 -6.67
N GLU A 92 -10.90 2.77 -6.28
CA GLU A 92 -11.84 3.37 -7.22
C GLU A 92 -11.34 4.73 -7.72
N LYS A 93 -11.77 5.13 -8.92
CA LYS A 93 -11.29 6.37 -9.57
C LYS A 93 -11.63 7.64 -8.80
N ASP A 94 -12.70 7.62 -8.02
CA ASP A 94 -13.13 8.74 -7.18
C ASP A 94 -12.22 8.99 -5.97
N ALA A 95 -11.32 8.05 -5.67
CA ALA A 95 -10.25 8.21 -4.68
C ALA A 95 -9.22 9.28 -5.06
N ILE A 96 -9.07 9.60 -6.36
CA ILE A 96 -8.09 10.58 -6.83
C ILE A 96 -8.44 11.97 -6.30
N HIS A 97 -7.43 12.67 -5.75
CA HIS A 97 -7.54 13.97 -5.09
C HIS A 97 -8.45 13.98 -3.85
N LYS A 98 -8.61 12.81 -3.23
CA LYS A 98 -9.30 12.67 -1.95
C LYS A 98 -8.31 12.25 -0.87
N VAL A 99 -8.66 12.59 0.36
CA VAL A 99 -7.95 12.05 1.53
C VAL A 99 -8.46 10.63 1.74
N LEU A 100 -7.56 9.67 1.69
CA LEU A 100 -7.83 8.27 1.95
C LEU A 100 -7.31 7.89 3.33
N ARG A 101 -8.08 7.09 4.03
CA ARG A 101 -7.63 6.35 5.21
C ARG A 101 -7.46 4.89 4.79
N VAL A 102 -6.22 4.42 4.74
CA VAL A 102 -5.86 3.09 4.25
C VAL A 102 -5.38 2.24 5.42
N LYS A 103 -5.95 1.04 5.58
CA LYS A 103 -5.49 0.03 6.52
C LYS A 103 -4.75 -1.08 5.78
N GLY A 104 -3.60 -1.49 6.29
CA GLY A 104 -2.81 -2.57 5.70
C GLY A 104 -1.45 -2.72 6.35
N MET A 105 -0.72 -3.75 5.94
CA MET A 105 0.62 -4.05 6.44
C MET A 105 1.67 -3.19 5.74
N LEU A 106 2.56 -2.56 6.51
CA LEU A 106 3.70 -1.85 5.95
C LEU A 106 4.79 -2.84 5.55
N VAL A 107 5.16 -2.79 4.28
CA VAL A 107 6.17 -3.66 3.67
C VAL A 107 7.39 -2.85 3.25
N GLU A 108 8.59 -3.40 3.45
CA GLU A 108 9.85 -2.84 2.97
C GLU A 108 10.33 -3.62 1.73
N ASP A 109 10.47 -2.91 0.62
CA ASP A 109 11.16 -3.41 -0.59
C ASP A 109 12.64 -3.01 -0.53
N ARG A 110 13.52 -3.97 -0.34
CA ARG A 110 14.98 -3.72 -0.35
C ARG A 110 15.54 -3.88 -1.76
N ILE A 111 16.32 -2.89 -2.18
CA ILE A 111 17.09 -2.94 -3.42
C ILE A 111 18.57 -2.90 -3.05
N ASP A 112 19.21 -4.04 -3.13
CA ASP A 112 20.66 -4.24 -3.02
C ASP A 112 21.25 -4.53 -4.40
N GLU A 113 22.57 -4.78 -4.48
CA GLU A 113 23.24 -5.13 -5.73
C GLU A 113 22.71 -6.44 -6.35
N ALA A 114 22.26 -7.39 -5.56
CA ALA A 114 21.66 -8.63 -6.08
C ALA A 114 20.31 -8.34 -6.75
N ALA A 115 19.50 -7.48 -6.14
CA ALA A 115 18.23 -7.03 -6.73
C ALA A 115 18.46 -6.24 -8.02
N VAL A 116 19.49 -5.37 -8.07
CA VAL A 116 19.84 -4.63 -9.30
C VAL A 116 20.25 -5.59 -10.41
N LYS A 117 21.12 -6.56 -10.14
CA LYS A 117 21.52 -7.58 -11.12
C LYS A 117 20.34 -8.42 -11.60
N LYS A 118 19.41 -8.75 -10.70
CA LYS A 118 18.20 -9.47 -11.09
C LYS A 118 17.34 -8.63 -12.03
N MET A 119 17.15 -7.34 -11.75
CA MET A 119 16.42 -6.44 -12.64
C MET A 119 17.08 -6.33 -14.02
N GLU A 120 18.43 -6.27 -14.08
CA GLU A 120 19.17 -6.26 -15.36
C GLU A 120 18.97 -7.55 -16.15
N ALA A 121 19.02 -8.71 -15.48
CA ALA A 121 18.80 -9.99 -16.13
C ALA A 121 17.35 -10.17 -16.62
N ASP A 122 16.37 -9.69 -15.84
CA ASP A 122 14.95 -9.76 -16.23
C ASP A 122 14.66 -8.79 -17.38
N TYR A 123 15.27 -7.61 -17.38
CA TYR A 123 15.15 -6.64 -18.48
C TYR A 123 15.73 -7.17 -19.80
N ALA A 124 16.91 -7.79 -19.76
CA ALA A 124 17.55 -8.39 -20.94
C ALA A 124 16.64 -9.47 -21.58
N LYS A 125 15.96 -10.30 -20.76
CA LYS A 125 14.99 -11.28 -21.29
C LYS A 125 13.78 -10.63 -21.95
N LEU A 126 13.33 -9.49 -21.41
CA LEU A 126 12.22 -8.75 -22.02
C LEU A 126 12.63 -8.10 -23.33
N GLU A 127 13.87 -7.59 -23.44
CA GLU A 127 14.42 -7.06 -24.70
C GLU A 127 14.54 -8.16 -25.78
N GLU A 128 14.93 -9.38 -25.40
CA GLU A 128 14.96 -10.53 -26.34
C GLU A 128 13.57 -10.85 -26.93
N VAL A 129 12.50 -10.64 -26.16
CA VAL A 129 11.12 -10.96 -26.57
C VAL A 129 10.44 -9.78 -27.28
N HIS A 130 10.67 -8.54 -26.80
CA HIS A 130 9.93 -7.36 -27.22
C HIS A 130 10.77 -6.32 -27.98
N GLY A 131 12.08 -6.57 -28.17
CA GLY A 131 13.01 -5.62 -28.78
C GLY A 131 13.24 -4.39 -27.90
N GLU A 132 13.66 -3.28 -28.51
CA GLU A 132 14.03 -2.03 -27.80
C GLU A 132 12.83 -1.28 -27.17
N ASN A 133 11.60 -1.79 -27.33
CA ASN A 133 10.37 -1.13 -26.84
C ASN A 133 9.97 -1.55 -25.40
N VAL A 134 10.91 -2.04 -24.60
CA VAL A 134 10.63 -2.41 -23.21
C VAL A 134 10.51 -1.15 -22.34
N GLU A 135 9.37 -1.01 -21.66
CA GLU A 135 9.18 0.11 -20.72
C GLU A 135 10.24 0.10 -19.61
N VAL A 136 10.86 1.25 -19.37
CA VAL A 136 11.88 1.46 -18.31
C VAL A 136 11.29 1.32 -16.90
N GLY A 137 10.01 1.10 -16.79
CA GLY A 137 9.24 0.95 -15.58
C GLY A 137 8.07 1.95 -15.50
N CYS A 138 7.13 1.67 -14.63
CA CYS A 138 5.96 2.53 -14.42
C CYS A 138 6.38 3.91 -13.92
N GLU A 139 5.91 4.99 -14.55
CA GLU A 139 6.21 6.38 -14.20
C GLU A 139 5.93 6.69 -12.73
N SER A 140 4.78 6.22 -12.22
CA SER A 140 4.42 6.40 -10.81
C SER A 140 5.39 5.72 -9.85
N LYS A 141 5.93 4.55 -10.22
CA LYS A 141 6.96 3.88 -9.41
C LYS A 141 8.28 4.63 -9.47
N LYS A 142 8.66 5.16 -10.63
CA LYS A 142 9.86 5.99 -10.79
C LYS A 142 9.75 7.24 -9.92
N ALA A 143 8.60 7.92 -9.95
CA ALA A 143 8.34 9.10 -9.12
C ALA A 143 8.46 8.79 -7.62
N ALA A 144 7.80 7.71 -7.15
CA ALA A 144 7.90 7.29 -5.75
C ALA A 144 9.31 6.89 -5.30
N GLN A 145 10.22 6.62 -6.24
CA GLN A 145 11.63 6.27 -6.00
C GLN A 145 12.60 7.44 -6.26
N GLY A 146 12.08 8.64 -6.52
CA GLY A 146 12.90 9.81 -6.86
C GLY A 146 13.67 9.65 -8.17
N GLN A 147 13.07 9.01 -9.18
CA GLN A 147 13.66 8.70 -10.47
C GLN A 147 12.83 9.22 -11.65
N SER A 148 11.98 10.24 -11.43
CA SER A 148 11.07 10.78 -12.47
C SER A 148 11.80 11.20 -13.75
N GLU A 149 12.97 11.83 -13.62
CA GLU A 149 13.76 12.35 -14.72
C GLU A 149 14.62 11.29 -15.44
N ILE A 150 14.60 10.04 -14.95
CA ILE A 150 15.44 8.98 -15.51
C ILE A 150 14.67 8.23 -16.61
N ASN A 151 15.18 8.34 -17.85
CA ASN A 151 14.48 7.88 -19.04
C ASN A 151 15.06 6.59 -19.65
N THR A 152 16.18 6.06 -19.14
CA THR A 152 16.76 4.80 -19.62
C THR A 152 16.91 3.79 -18.48
N PHE A 153 16.77 2.51 -18.82
CA PHE A 153 16.94 1.43 -17.84
C PHE A 153 18.36 1.43 -17.26
N ALA A 154 19.39 1.58 -18.10
CA ALA A 154 20.77 1.62 -17.64
C ALA A 154 21.04 2.79 -16.68
N ALA A 155 20.53 3.98 -16.97
CA ALA A 155 20.66 5.14 -16.09
C ALA A 155 19.95 4.90 -14.74
N ARG A 156 18.81 4.22 -14.75
CA ARG A 156 18.08 3.84 -13.55
C ARG A 156 18.86 2.86 -12.68
N MET A 157 19.47 1.85 -13.27
CA MET A 157 20.30 0.88 -12.52
C MET A 157 21.56 1.55 -11.95
N LYS A 158 22.16 2.48 -12.71
CA LYS A 158 23.28 3.30 -12.23
C LYS A 158 22.88 4.18 -11.04
N ASP A 159 21.71 4.80 -11.08
CA ASP A 159 21.18 5.63 -9.98
C ASP A 159 21.00 4.80 -8.71
N TYR A 160 20.43 3.60 -8.80
CA TYR A 160 20.35 2.71 -7.64
C TYR A 160 21.72 2.41 -7.05
N ARG A 161 22.71 2.06 -7.86
CA ARG A 161 24.08 1.78 -7.38
C ARG A 161 24.72 2.98 -6.69
N ASN A 162 24.55 4.17 -7.26
CA ASN A 162 25.05 5.41 -6.64
C ASN A 162 24.42 5.64 -5.27
N LYS A 163 23.09 5.55 -5.17
CA LYS A 163 22.35 5.73 -3.92
C LYS A 163 22.70 4.64 -2.89
N ILE A 164 22.89 3.39 -3.32
CA ILE A 164 23.36 2.29 -2.44
C ILE A 164 24.75 2.62 -1.89
N ALA A 165 25.69 3.06 -2.73
CA ALA A 165 27.04 3.41 -2.31
C ALA A 165 27.04 4.59 -1.33
N GLU A 166 26.23 5.62 -1.59
CA GLU A 166 26.05 6.76 -0.67
C GLU A 166 25.50 6.33 0.68
N ARG A 167 24.47 5.48 0.68
CA ARG A 167 23.88 4.96 1.92
C ARG A 167 24.84 4.07 2.69
N GLN A 168 25.61 3.23 1.98
CA GLN A 168 26.63 2.41 2.59
C GLN A 168 27.70 3.29 3.28
N ALA A 169 28.12 4.38 2.63
CA ALA A 169 29.13 5.28 3.21
C ALA A 169 28.59 6.07 4.42
N LYS A 170 27.31 6.45 4.42
CA LYS A 170 26.69 7.27 5.48
C LYS A 170 26.15 6.44 6.65
N GLU A 171 25.54 5.28 6.36
CA GLU A 171 24.73 4.52 7.33
C GLU A 171 25.22 3.08 7.52
N GLY A 172 26.21 2.62 6.73
CA GLY A 172 26.66 1.23 6.74
C GLY A 172 25.68 0.23 6.12
N LYS A 173 24.62 0.71 5.45
CA LYS A 173 23.57 -0.11 4.83
C LYS A 173 23.80 -0.21 3.32
N ALA A 174 24.13 -1.38 2.79
CA ALA A 174 24.41 -1.65 1.37
C ALA A 174 23.12 -1.94 0.56
N TYR A 175 22.03 -1.25 0.84
CA TYR A 175 20.73 -1.39 0.15
C TYR A 175 19.91 -0.11 0.29
N LEU A 176 18.94 0.07 -0.61
CA LEU A 176 17.89 1.08 -0.50
C LEU A 176 16.62 0.44 0.05
N SER A 177 15.88 1.20 0.84
CA SER A 177 14.57 0.80 1.34
C SER A 177 13.49 1.64 0.66
N PHE A 178 12.48 0.97 0.09
CA PHE A 178 11.25 1.59 -0.39
C PHE A 178 10.10 0.94 0.35
N TYR A 179 9.15 1.76 0.78
CA TYR A 179 8.05 1.29 1.59
C TYR A 179 6.73 1.36 0.82
N HIS A 180 5.86 0.41 1.09
CA HIS A 180 4.48 0.43 0.61
C HIS A 180 3.55 -0.23 1.63
N ILE A 181 2.26 0.02 1.48
CA ILE A 181 1.23 -0.64 2.28
C ILE A 181 0.60 -1.72 1.41
N ASP A 182 0.60 -2.97 1.89
CA ASP A 182 -0.29 -4.02 1.40
C ASP A 182 -1.68 -3.76 1.97
N ALA A 183 -2.49 -3.01 1.19
CA ALA A 183 -3.77 -2.49 1.64
C ALA A 183 -4.83 -3.59 1.70
N GLU A 184 -5.46 -3.74 2.86
CA GLU A 184 -6.58 -4.64 3.11
C GLU A 184 -7.92 -3.94 2.89
N SER A 185 -7.98 -2.64 3.19
CA SER A 185 -9.15 -1.79 3.01
C SER A 185 -8.79 -0.31 2.95
N TYR A 186 -9.71 0.51 2.47
CA TYR A 186 -9.61 1.96 2.56
C TYR A 186 -10.99 2.60 2.71
N GLU A 187 -11.01 3.85 3.15
CA GLU A 187 -12.17 4.73 3.10
C GLU A 187 -11.77 6.11 2.59
N ILE A 188 -12.70 6.79 1.94
CA ILE A 188 -12.54 8.20 1.56
C ILE A 188 -12.99 9.04 2.77
N VAL A 189 -12.07 9.81 3.34
CA VAL A 189 -12.36 10.70 4.45
C VAL A 189 -13.22 11.85 3.95
N LYS A 190 -14.43 11.97 4.48
CA LYS A 190 -15.32 13.09 4.16
C LYS A 190 -14.76 14.34 4.81
N SER A 191 -14.39 15.35 4.01
CA SER A 191 -14.08 16.66 4.56
C SER A 191 -15.33 17.21 5.25
N GLU A 192 -15.28 17.40 6.57
CA GLU A 192 -16.29 18.24 7.22
C GLU A 192 -16.22 19.63 6.61
N LYS A 193 -17.25 20.01 5.89
CA LYS A 193 -17.40 21.40 5.42
C LYS A 193 -17.56 22.26 6.67
N LYS A 194 -16.51 23.01 7.00
CA LYS A 194 -16.62 24.16 7.92
C LYS A 194 -17.40 25.29 7.27
#